data_f6de6c628ce17cf5c8e9bbd65f555f7b
#
_entry.id   f6de6c628ce17cf5c8e9bbd65f555f7b
#
_cell.length_a   1.000
_cell.length_b   1.000
_cell.length_c   1.000
_cell.angle_alpha   90.00
_cell.angle_beta   90.00
_cell.angle_gamma   90.00
#
_symmetry.space_group_name_H-M   'P 1'
#
loop_
_entity.id
_entity.type
_entity.pdbx_description
1 polymer ?
#
loop_
_entity_poly.entity_id
_entity_poly.type
_entity_poly.pdbx_seq_one_letter_code
_entity_poly.pdbx_strand_id
1 'polypeptide(L)'
;EDLKKTQNTTPNAIDVQYVIKDLYQKKYKNIAMEVSSHGINENRINNIDFNERLFTNLTRDHLDYHKTMKDYSDVKRKFMLDGKNGSIVVNIDDKVGESIFKKSTLPSEKKISYSIHRKSKIQATDISQNNNNLKFNLSYFGEIFPITLKFSGYFNVYNILGVVGCLSSKGYEIKQIIDSLKFIKAVPGRSEYITSNDSFPSVMIDYAHTDDALEN
;
A
#
# COMPACT_ATOMS: atom_id res chain seq x y z
N GLU A 1 -14.51 13.14 10.37
CA GLU A 1 -14.43 11.90 9.55
C GLU A 1 -15.67 11.05 9.85
N ASP A 2 -16.47 10.76 8.83
CA ASP A 2 -17.61 9.86 8.97
C ASP A 2 -17.15 8.41 8.85
N LEU A 3 -16.84 7.78 9.98
CA LEU A 3 -16.48 6.36 10.00
C LEU A 3 -17.75 5.53 9.86
N LYS A 4 -17.84 4.75 8.79
CA LYS A 4 -18.89 3.73 8.61
C LYS A 4 -18.29 2.34 8.81
N LYS A 5 -18.85 1.56 9.73
CA LYS A 5 -18.45 0.17 9.94
C LYS A 5 -18.85 -0.67 8.73
N THR A 6 -17.92 -1.43 8.18
CA THR A 6 -18.14 -2.42 7.12
C THR A 6 -17.97 -3.82 7.68
N GLN A 7 -18.66 -4.82 7.12
CA GLN A 7 -18.52 -6.22 7.53
C GLN A 7 -17.24 -6.86 6.98
N ASN A 8 -16.74 -6.36 5.86
CA ASN A 8 -15.59 -6.90 5.16
C ASN A 8 -14.63 -5.77 4.76
N THR A 9 -13.36 -6.07 4.66
CA THR A 9 -12.30 -5.18 4.13
C THR A 9 -12.69 -4.63 2.75
N THR A 10 -13.13 -5.51 1.84
CA THR A 10 -13.76 -5.12 0.57
C THR A 10 -15.25 -5.44 0.70
N PRO A 11 -16.15 -4.45 0.78
CA PRO A 11 -17.59 -4.66 0.89
C PRO A 11 -18.14 -5.49 -0.28
N ASN A 12 -19.39 -5.95 -0.20
CA ASN A 12 -20.03 -6.65 -1.32
C ASN A 12 -20.20 -5.71 -2.53
N ALA A 13 -20.43 -6.28 -3.70
CA ALA A 13 -20.44 -5.53 -4.97
C ALA A 13 -21.47 -4.39 -4.98
N ILE A 14 -22.63 -4.58 -4.35
CA ILE A 14 -23.69 -3.57 -4.29
C ILE A 14 -23.25 -2.40 -3.40
N ASP A 15 -22.74 -2.71 -2.20
CA ASP A 15 -22.31 -1.68 -1.24
C ASP A 15 -21.12 -0.87 -1.79
N VAL A 16 -20.17 -1.51 -2.50
CA VAL A 16 -19.07 -0.80 -3.15
C VAL A 16 -19.61 0.22 -4.16
N GLN A 17 -20.57 -0.16 -5.00
CA GLN A 17 -21.19 0.76 -5.98
C GLN A 17 -21.95 1.90 -5.28
N TYR A 18 -22.66 1.63 -4.20
CA TYR A 18 -23.31 2.67 -3.41
C TYR A 18 -22.34 3.65 -2.78
N VAL A 19 -21.23 3.14 -2.20
CA VAL A 19 -20.19 3.99 -1.61
C VAL A 19 -19.53 4.88 -2.68
N ILE A 20 -19.17 4.31 -3.82
CA ILE A 20 -18.58 5.08 -4.93
C ILE A 20 -19.55 6.16 -5.41
N LYS A 21 -20.82 5.83 -5.58
CA LYS A 21 -21.87 6.79 -5.98
C LYS A 21 -22.02 7.92 -4.95
N ASP A 22 -22.08 7.60 -3.66
CA ASP A 22 -22.20 8.59 -2.57
C ASP A 22 -20.98 9.55 -2.56
N LEU A 23 -19.78 8.99 -2.67
CA LEU A 23 -18.53 9.77 -2.75
C LEU A 23 -18.49 10.65 -4.00
N TYR A 24 -18.94 10.14 -5.14
CA TYR A 24 -19.04 10.92 -6.37
C TYR A 24 -20.03 12.09 -6.23
N GLN A 25 -21.20 11.86 -5.64
CA GLN A 25 -22.20 12.90 -5.37
C GLN A 25 -21.67 13.97 -4.41
N LYS A 26 -20.85 13.57 -3.44
CA LYS A 26 -20.13 14.47 -2.52
C LYS A 26 -18.91 15.16 -3.17
N LYS A 27 -18.70 14.97 -4.46
CA LYS A 27 -17.61 15.56 -5.25
C LYS A 27 -16.19 15.20 -4.79
N TYR A 28 -16.02 14.02 -4.17
CA TYR A 28 -14.68 13.48 -3.92
C TYR A 28 -14.00 13.15 -5.26
N LYS A 29 -12.77 13.65 -5.43
CA LYS A 29 -11.99 13.47 -6.67
C LYS A 29 -11.20 12.17 -6.70
N ASN A 30 -10.86 11.65 -5.53
CA ASN A 30 -10.01 10.48 -5.36
C ASN A 30 -10.64 9.53 -4.34
N ILE A 31 -10.61 8.25 -4.67
CA ILE A 31 -11.05 7.17 -3.78
C ILE A 31 -9.91 6.17 -3.69
N ALA A 32 -9.48 5.85 -2.47
CA ALA A 32 -8.58 4.74 -2.22
C ALA A 32 -9.36 3.62 -1.53
N MET A 33 -9.16 2.39 -1.97
CA MET A 33 -9.80 1.23 -1.36
C MET A 33 -8.83 0.05 -1.25
N GLU A 34 -8.99 -0.72 -0.20
CA GLU A 34 -8.31 -2.00 -0.08
C GLU A 34 -9.07 -3.08 -0.86
N VAL A 35 -8.33 -3.79 -1.72
CA VAL A 35 -8.87 -4.87 -2.55
C VAL A 35 -8.37 -6.20 -2.00
N SER A 36 -9.20 -6.86 -1.21
CA SER A 36 -8.89 -8.17 -0.64
C SER A 36 -8.95 -9.27 -1.72
N SER A 37 -8.20 -10.36 -1.52
CA SER A 37 -8.24 -11.51 -2.42
C SER A 37 -9.62 -12.17 -2.49
N HIS A 38 -10.37 -12.18 -1.38
CA HIS A 38 -11.77 -12.59 -1.34
C HIS A 38 -12.62 -11.69 -2.24
N GLY A 39 -12.45 -10.36 -2.12
CA GLY A 39 -13.17 -9.39 -2.95
C GLY A 39 -12.94 -9.55 -4.44
N ILE A 40 -11.70 -9.90 -4.84
CA ILE A 40 -11.37 -10.22 -6.22
C ILE A 40 -12.07 -11.51 -6.66
N ASN A 41 -11.90 -12.59 -5.88
CA ASN A 41 -12.40 -13.92 -6.24
C ASN A 41 -13.94 -13.98 -6.27
N GLU A 42 -14.59 -13.23 -5.40
CA GLU A 42 -16.05 -13.12 -5.34
C GLU A 42 -16.63 -12.01 -6.22
N ASN A 43 -15.82 -11.45 -7.14
CA ASN A 43 -16.27 -10.43 -8.09
C ASN A 43 -16.87 -9.16 -7.45
N ARG A 44 -16.49 -8.83 -6.21
CA ARG A 44 -17.04 -7.67 -5.49
C ARG A 44 -16.62 -6.33 -6.10
N ILE A 45 -15.55 -6.33 -6.91
CA ILE A 45 -14.97 -5.16 -7.57
C ILE A 45 -15.24 -5.13 -9.09
N ASN A 46 -16.09 -6.02 -9.60
CA ASN A 46 -16.42 -6.03 -11.02
C ASN A 46 -17.00 -4.68 -11.46
N ASN A 47 -16.66 -4.28 -12.68
CA ASN A 47 -17.07 -3.01 -13.30
C ASN A 47 -16.53 -1.76 -12.57
N ILE A 48 -15.44 -1.89 -11.81
CA ILE A 48 -14.70 -0.75 -11.27
C ILE A 48 -13.42 -0.60 -12.09
N ASP A 49 -13.24 0.55 -12.71
CA ASP A 49 -12.01 0.94 -13.37
C ASP A 49 -11.07 1.59 -12.38
N PHE A 50 -9.94 0.93 -12.12
CA PHE A 50 -8.89 1.45 -11.24
C PHE A 50 -7.87 2.23 -12.06
N ASN A 51 -7.66 3.50 -11.70
CA ASN A 51 -6.61 4.32 -12.31
C ASN A 51 -5.22 3.84 -11.89
N GLU A 52 -5.04 3.51 -10.61
CA GLU A 52 -3.82 2.94 -10.04
C GLU A 52 -4.13 1.65 -9.29
N ARG A 53 -3.25 0.66 -9.44
CA ARG A 53 -3.24 -0.58 -8.65
C ARG A 53 -1.92 -0.70 -7.95
N LEU A 54 -1.97 -0.78 -6.62
CA LEU A 54 -0.80 -0.93 -5.77
C LEU A 54 -0.69 -2.38 -5.29
N PHE A 55 0.46 -3.00 -5.52
CA PHE A 55 0.83 -4.26 -4.91
C PHE A 55 1.91 -4.04 -3.86
N THR A 56 1.60 -4.35 -2.62
CA THR A 56 2.50 -4.18 -1.47
C THR A 56 3.37 -5.42 -1.23
N ASN A 57 2.76 -6.51 -0.83
CA ASN A 57 3.39 -7.80 -0.59
C ASN A 57 2.36 -8.94 -0.62
N LEU A 58 2.88 -10.18 -0.54
CA LEU A 58 2.05 -11.37 -0.36
C LEU A 58 2.79 -12.35 0.55
N THR A 59 2.32 -12.45 1.78
CA THR A 59 2.83 -13.37 2.79
C THR A 59 1.83 -14.47 3.09
N ARG A 60 2.19 -15.46 3.89
CA ARG A 60 1.33 -16.59 4.22
C ARG A 60 0.13 -16.13 5.03
N ASP A 61 -1.03 -16.10 4.38
CA ASP A 61 -2.32 -15.76 4.99
C ASP A 61 -3.45 -16.36 4.15
N HIS A 62 -4.68 -16.38 4.66
CA HIS A 62 -5.90 -16.77 3.95
C HIS A 62 -5.86 -18.16 3.28
N LEU A 63 -5.07 -19.12 3.82
CA LEU A 63 -5.00 -20.48 3.26
C LEU A 63 -6.22 -21.32 3.59
N ASP A 64 -6.99 -20.96 4.58
CA ASP A 64 -8.32 -21.49 4.85
C ASP A 64 -9.27 -21.29 3.67
N TYR A 65 -9.15 -20.16 2.98
CA TYR A 65 -9.95 -19.82 1.80
C TYR A 65 -9.30 -20.26 0.48
N HIS A 66 -8.03 -19.91 0.25
CA HIS A 66 -7.33 -20.13 -1.03
C HIS A 66 -6.69 -21.52 -1.17
N LYS A 67 -6.65 -22.30 -0.08
CA LYS A 67 -6.03 -23.64 -0.01
C LYS A 67 -4.52 -23.63 -0.24
N THR A 68 -4.00 -22.93 -1.24
CA THR A 68 -2.56 -22.84 -1.53
C THR A 68 -2.08 -21.42 -1.73
N MET A 69 -0.80 -21.15 -1.43
CA MET A 69 -0.14 -19.88 -1.73
C MET A 69 -0.14 -19.56 -3.23
N LYS A 70 -0.16 -20.61 -4.07
CA LYS A 70 -0.23 -20.44 -5.52
C LYS A 70 -1.58 -19.84 -5.91
N ASP A 71 -2.69 -20.40 -5.44
CA ASP A 71 -4.03 -19.91 -5.74
C ASP A 71 -4.21 -18.47 -5.22
N TYR A 72 -3.74 -18.20 -3.99
CA TYR A 72 -3.75 -16.85 -3.43
C TYR A 72 -2.98 -15.85 -4.30
N SER A 73 -1.76 -16.21 -4.72
CA SER A 73 -0.95 -15.35 -5.58
C SER A 73 -1.56 -15.14 -6.97
N ASP A 74 -2.18 -16.17 -7.55
CA ASP A 74 -2.78 -16.09 -8.88
C ASP A 74 -3.98 -15.14 -8.89
N VAL A 75 -4.80 -15.11 -7.83
CA VAL A 75 -5.89 -14.14 -7.67
C VAL A 75 -5.35 -12.71 -7.64
N LYS A 76 -4.32 -12.43 -6.84
CA LYS A 76 -3.70 -11.09 -6.78
C LYS A 76 -3.04 -10.69 -8.10
N ARG A 77 -2.32 -11.62 -8.76
CA ARG A 77 -1.74 -11.39 -10.09
C ARG A 77 -2.79 -11.03 -11.12
N LYS A 78 -3.89 -11.77 -11.15
CA LYS A 78 -4.99 -11.51 -12.07
C LYS A 78 -5.48 -10.07 -11.92
N PHE A 79 -5.79 -9.63 -10.70
CA PHE A 79 -6.21 -8.25 -10.45
C PHE A 79 -5.20 -7.20 -10.94
N MET A 80 -3.91 -7.45 -10.71
CA MET A 80 -2.85 -6.52 -11.12
C MET A 80 -2.63 -6.46 -12.63
N LEU A 81 -2.84 -7.59 -13.35
CA LEU A 81 -2.52 -7.71 -14.77
C LEU A 81 -3.73 -7.51 -15.70
N ASP A 82 -4.95 -7.80 -15.25
CA ASP A 82 -6.16 -7.74 -16.10
C ASP A 82 -6.63 -6.30 -16.37
N GLY A 83 -6.05 -5.32 -15.75
CA GLY A 83 -6.45 -3.92 -15.97
C GLY A 83 -5.97 -3.39 -17.31
N LYS A 84 -6.91 -3.13 -18.21
CA LYS A 84 -6.63 -2.56 -19.54
C LYS A 84 -6.19 -1.10 -19.48
N ASN A 85 -6.64 -0.37 -18.47
CA ASN A 85 -6.36 1.05 -18.27
C ASN A 85 -5.68 1.26 -16.92
N GLY A 86 -5.02 2.42 -16.74
CA GLY A 86 -4.38 2.79 -15.49
C GLY A 86 -2.94 2.31 -15.37
N SER A 87 -2.37 2.55 -14.20
CA SER A 87 -0.97 2.24 -13.87
C SER A 87 -0.88 1.13 -12.83
N ILE A 88 0.25 0.46 -12.76
CA ILE A 88 0.60 -0.44 -11.67
C ILE A 88 1.80 0.10 -10.89
N VAL A 89 1.71 0.01 -9.57
CA VAL A 89 2.78 0.36 -8.62
C VAL A 89 3.11 -0.91 -7.83
N VAL A 90 4.33 -1.39 -7.91
CA VAL A 90 4.64 -2.76 -7.50
C VAL A 90 5.91 -2.81 -6.66
N ASN A 91 5.81 -3.42 -5.48
CA ASN A 91 6.95 -3.82 -4.68
C ASN A 91 7.69 -4.97 -5.36
N ILE A 92 8.90 -4.71 -5.85
CA ILE A 92 9.70 -5.73 -6.53
C ILE A 92 10.63 -6.51 -5.60
N ASP A 93 10.67 -6.20 -4.31
CA ASP A 93 11.33 -7.04 -3.31
C ASP A 93 10.50 -8.29 -3.00
N ASP A 94 9.19 -8.20 -3.15
CA ASP A 94 8.29 -9.36 -3.10
C ASP A 94 8.36 -10.18 -4.39
N LYS A 95 8.48 -11.52 -4.27
CA LYS A 95 8.60 -12.44 -5.43
C LYS A 95 7.38 -12.40 -6.36
N VAL A 96 6.18 -12.25 -5.79
CA VAL A 96 4.94 -12.15 -6.57
C VAL A 96 4.89 -10.78 -7.25
N GLY A 97 5.26 -9.71 -6.54
CA GLY A 97 5.40 -8.38 -7.09
C GLY A 97 6.39 -8.31 -8.25
N GLU A 98 7.59 -8.87 -8.09
CA GLU A 98 8.57 -8.97 -9.18
C GLU A 98 7.99 -9.69 -10.40
N SER A 99 7.29 -10.80 -10.19
CA SER A 99 6.61 -11.54 -11.26
C SER A 99 5.53 -10.71 -11.95
N ILE A 100 4.72 -9.96 -11.20
CA ILE A 100 3.71 -9.04 -11.75
C ILE A 100 4.38 -8.00 -12.62
N PHE A 101 5.43 -7.36 -12.12
CA PHE A 101 6.15 -6.31 -12.85
C PHE A 101 6.74 -6.80 -14.16
N LYS A 102 7.35 -8.00 -14.16
CA LYS A 102 7.93 -8.63 -15.36
C LYS A 102 6.87 -9.06 -16.37
N LYS A 103 5.73 -9.58 -15.93
CA LYS A 103 4.65 -10.08 -16.81
C LYS A 103 3.73 -9.00 -17.33
N SER A 104 3.71 -7.83 -16.72
CA SER A 104 2.84 -6.74 -17.14
C SER A 104 3.22 -6.25 -18.55
N THR A 105 2.23 -6.20 -19.43
CA THR A 105 2.34 -5.68 -20.81
C THR A 105 2.09 -4.17 -20.91
N LEU A 106 1.82 -3.51 -19.79
CA LEU A 106 1.65 -2.06 -19.76
C LEU A 106 2.93 -1.36 -20.21
N PRO A 107 2.83 -0.20 -20.88
CA PRO A 107 3.98 0.60 -21.27
C PRO A 107 4.77 1.07 -20.04
N SER A 108 6.05 1.35 -20.22
CA SER A 108 7.01 1.60 -19.14
C SER A 108 6.61 2.76 -18.22
N GLU A 109 5.98 3.79 -18.75
CA GLU A 109 5.48 4.95 -17.99
C GLU A 109 4.33 4.61 -17.05
N LYS A 110 3.56 3.56 -17.34
CA LYS A 110 2.47 3.05 -16.51
C LYS A 110 2.89 1.94 -15.55
N LYS A 111 4.18 1.60 -15.52
CA LYS A 111 4.74 0.58 -14.62
C LYS A 111 5.73 1.23 -13.67
N ILE A 112 5.39 1.33 -12.41
CA ILE A 112 6.24 1.90 -11.37
C ILE A 112 6.68 0.77 -10.43
N SER A 113 7.99 0.54 -10.36
CA SER A 113 8.58 -0.36 -9.37
C SER A 113 9.06 0.42 -8.16
N TYR A 114 8.88 -0.15 -6.97
CA TYR A 114 9.51 0.35 -5.77
C TYR A 114 10.17 -0.77 -4.97
N SER A 115 11.19 -0.41 -4.18
CA SER A 115 12.03 -1.35 -3.45
C SER A 115 12.85 -0.64 -2.37
N ILE A 116 13.31 -1.40 -1.37
CA ILE A 116 14.36 -0.95 -0.45
C ILE A 116 15.67 -1.72 -0.65
N HIS A 117 15.62 -2.88 -1.33
CA HIS A 117 16.78 -3.76 -1.53
C HIS A 117 17.35 -3.72 -2.95
N ARG A 118 16.55 -3.33 -3.93
CA ARG A 118 16.90 -3.41 -5.35
C ARG A 118 16.79 -2.06 -6.05
N LYS A 119 17.56 -1.89 -7.11
CA LYS A 119 17.41 -0.72 -7.99
C LYS A 119 16.01 -0.71 -8.60
N SER A 120 15.29 0.39 -8.42
CA SER A 120 13.89 0.57 -8.84
C SER A 120 13.63 2.03 -9.22
N LYS A 121 12.45 2.31 -9.79
CA LYS A 121 12.07 3.70 -10.11
C LYS A 121 11.92 4.56 -8.86
N ILE A 122 11.40 3.96 -7.78
CA ILE A 122 11.28 4.59 -6.46
C ILE A 122 11.96 3.68 -5.45
N GLN A 123 12.99 4.18 -4.78
CA GLN A 123 13.80 3.38 -3.86
C GLN A 123 14.01 4.12 -2.55
N ALA A 124 14.05 3.39 -1.43
CA ALA A 124 14.57 3.93 -0.19
C ALA A 124 15.94 3.33 0.14
N THR A 125 16.85 4.19 0.61
CA THR A 125 18.19 3.82 1.11
C THR A 125 18.43 4.51 2.46
N ASP A 126 19.50 4.12 3.15
CA ASP A 126 19.94 4.74 4.41
C ASP A 126 18.82 4.79 5.46
N ILE A 127 18.06 3.69 5.56
CA ILE A 127 16.91 3.60 6.43
C ILE A 127 17.38 3.48 7.87
N SER A 128 16.89 4.36 8.72
CA SER A 128 17.09 4.32 10.17
C SER A 128 15.81 4.65 10.91
N GLN A 129 15.60 4.01 12.05
CA GLN A 129 14.41 4.24 12.86
C GLN A 129 14.73 4.23 14.37
N ASN A 130 13.89 4.92 15.12
CA ASN A 130 13.76 4.78 16.57
C ASN A 130 12.26 4.76 16.92
N ASN A 131 11.91 4.72 18.20
CA ASN A 131 10.50 4.59 18.62
C ASN A 131 9.54 5.65 18.04
N ASN A 132 10.04 6.82 17.67
CA ASN A 132 9.21 7.96 17.28
C ASN A 132 9.54 8.50 15.88
N ASN A 133 10.59 8.02 15.23
CA ASN A 133 11.02 8.57 13.94
C ASN A 133 11.50 7.47 13.00
N LEU A 134 11.13 7.63 11.74
CA LEU A 134 11.62 6.86 10.61
C LEU A 134 12.30 7.83 9.63
N LYS A 135 13.55 7.56 9.29
CA LYS A 135 14.35 8.38 8.36
C LYS A 135 14.89 7.51 7.24
N PHE A 136 14.87 8.03 6.03
CA PHE A 136 15.48 7.37 4.86
C PHE A 136 15.70 8.38 3.73
N ASN A 137 16.55 8.02 2.77
CA ASN A 137 16.68 8.72 1.51
C ASN A 137 15.74 8.10 0.47
N LEU A 138 14.78 8.88 -0.04
CA LEU A 138 13.91 8.47 -1.13
C LEU A 138 14.56 8.86 -2.45
N SER A 139 14.91 7.88 -3.28
CA SER A 139 15.31 8.08 -4.67
C SER A 139 14.08 7.96 -5.57
N TYR A 140 13.76 9.01 -6.28
CA TYR A 140 12.68 9.07 -7.27
C TYR A 140 13.27 9.29 -8.66
N PHE A 141 13.29 8.26 -9.49
CA PHE A 141 13.94 8.26 -10.81
C PHE A 141 15.38 8.76 -10.78
N GLY A 142 16.09 8.55 -9.67
CA GLY A 142 17.49 8.95 -9.47
C GLY A 142 17.69 10.28 -8.74
N GLU A 143 16.67 11.09 -8.58
CA GLU A 143 16.70 12.27 -7.71
C GLU A 143 16.48 11.85 -6.24
N ILE A 144 17.27 12.37 -5.31
CA ILE A 144 17.30 11.94 -3.91
C ILE A 144 16.68 13.00 -3.00
N PHE A 145 15.78 12.56 -2.13
CA PHE A 145 15.08 13.39 -1.15
C PHE A 145 15.19 12.78 0.24
N PRO A 146 15.73 13.51 1.24
CA PRO A 146 15.73 13.03 2.61
C PRO A 146 14.31 13.10 3.21
N ILE A 147 13.85 11.98 3.77
CA ILE A 147 12.53 11.86 4.40
C ILE A 147 12.70 11.64 5.88
N THR A 148 11.88 12.32 6.67
CA THR A 148 11.73 12.09 8.11
C THR A 148 10.25 12.07 8.47
N LEU A 149 9.80 10.97 9.08
CA LEU A 149 8.42 10.76 9.52
C LEU A 149 8.39 10.65 11.04
N LYS A 150 7.31 11.13 11.67
CA LYS A 150 7.13 11.12 13.13
C LYS A 150 6.41 9.84 13.62
N PHE A 151 6.80 8.71 13.09
CA PHE A 151 6.38 7.37 13.52
C PHE A 151 7.45 6.37 13.08
N SER A 152 7.38 5.14 13.56
CA SER A 152 8.33 4.07 13.25
C SER A 152 7.65 2.93 12.47
N GLY A 153 8.38 1.84 12.30
CA GLY A 153 7.95 0.66 11.57
C GLY A 153 8.58 0.59 10.18
N TYR A 154 9.47 -0.38 9.99
CA TYR A 154 10.21 -0.57 8.73
C TYR A 154 9.27 -0.81 7.53
N PHE A 155 8.14 -1.51 7.76
CA PHE A 155 7.09 -1.71 6.76
C PHE A 155 6.47 -0.40 6.25
N ASN A 156 6.50 0.67 7.06
CA ASN A 156 6.01 1.98 6.64
C ASN A 156 6.86 2.61 5.54
N VAL A 157 8.15 2.23 5.40
CA VAL A 157 8.95 2.65 4.25
C VAL A 157 8.31 2.14 2.96
N TYR A 158 7.98 0.85 2.89
CA TYR A 158 7.30 0.27 1.74
C TYR A 158 5.94 0.95 1.46
N ASN A 159 5.16 1.21 2.51
CA ASN A 159 3.87 1.89 2.37
C ASN A 159 4.05 3.29 1.76
N ILE A 160 5.02 4.07 2.24
CA ILE A 160 5.33 5.40 1.70
C ILE A 160 5.79 5.32 0.25
N LEU A 161 6.70 4.40 -0.10
CA LEU A 161 7.14 4.23 -1.49
C LEU A 161 5.96 3.88 -2.41
N GLY A 162 5.06 3.02 -1.97
CA GLY A 162 3.84 2.67 -2.70
C GLY A 162 2.91 3.89 -2.91
N VAL A 163 2.70 4.69 -1.86
CA VAL A 163 1.90 5.92 -1.95
C VAL A 163 2.54 6.93 -2.88
N VAL A 164 3.85 7.17 -2.78
CA VAL A 164 4.60 8.04 -3.70
C VAL A 164 4.41 7.56 -5.14
N GLY A 165 4.49 6.25 -5.37
CA GLY A 165 4.26 5.65 -6.69
C GLY A 165 2.86 5.92 -7.23
N CYS A 166 1.83 5.75 -6.43
CA CYS A 166 0.44 6.02 -6.85
C CYS A 166 0.19 7.51 -7.13
N LEU A 167 0.69 8.39 -6.28
CA LEU A 167 0.50 9.82 -6.48
C LEU A 167 1.28 10.34 -7.69
N SER A 168 2.51 9.86 -7.90
CA SER A 168 3.31 10.24 -9.07
C SER A 168 2.72 9.72 -10.37
N SER A 169 2.17 8.49 -10.39
CA SER A 169 1.49 7.96 -11.59
C SER A 169 0.25 8.76 -11.96
N LYS A 170 -0.35 9.42 -10.99
CA LYS A 170 -1.50 10.32 -11.16
C LYS A 170 -1.11 11.72 -11.64
N GLY A 171 0.19 12.02 -11.74
CA GLY A 171 0.71 13.29 -12.23
C GLY A 171 0.96 14.35 -11.16
N TYR A 172 0.94 13.99 -9.87
CA TYR A 172 1.37 14.93 -8.83
C TYR A 172 2.88 15.10 -8.87
N GLU A 173 3.33 16.34 -8.74
CA GLU A 173 4.75 16.68 -8.68
C GLU A 173 5.43 16.09 -7.44
N ILE A 174 6.63 15.51 -7.60
CA ILE A 174 7.32 14.83 -6.50
C ILE A 174 7.55 15.73 -5.28
N LYS A 175 7.84 17.01 -5.50
CA LYS A 175 8.04 17.98 -4.39
C LYS A 175 6.76 18.17 -3.57
N GLN A 176 5.60 18.26 -4.23
CA GLN A 176 4.30 18.37 -3.55
C GLN A 176 3.99 17.10 -2.74
N ILE A 177 4.31 15.92 -3.29
CA ILE A 177 4.15 14.65 -2.58
C ILE A 177 5.00 14.64 -1.32
N ILE A 178 6.29 14.97 -1.43
CA ILE A 178 7.24 15.00 -0.30
C ILE A 178 6.82 16.00 0.77
N ASP A 179 6.39 17.19 0.37
CA ASP A 179 5.91 18.19 1.32
C ASP A 179 4.67 17.70 2.08
N SER A 180 3.81 16.92 1.43
CA SER A 180 2.64 16.33 2.06
C SER A 180 3.00 15.22 3.07
N LEU A 181 4.12 14.50 2.90
CA LEU A 181 4.57 13.49 3.84
C LEU A 181 4.84 14.03 5.25
N LYS A 182 5.17 15.31 5.38
CA LYS A 182 5.40 15.98 6.68
C LYS A 182 4.15 16.01 7.57
N PHE A 183 2.96 15.86 6.99
CA PHE A 183 1.68 15.90 7.68
C PHE A 183 1.08 14.53 7.95
N ILE A 184 1.73 13.46 7.47
CA ILE A 184 1.25 12.10 7.69
C ILE A 184 1.43 11.73 9.16
N LYS A 185 0.39 11.15 9.72
CA LYS A 185 0.39 10.57 11.08
C LYS A 185 0.45 9.06 11.00
N ALA A 186 0.93 8.44 12.07
CA ALA A 186 0.81 6.98 12.21
C ALA A 186 -0.65 6.54 12.06
N VAL A 187 -0.85 5.40 11.43
CA VAL A 187 -2.17 4.78 11.35
C VAL A 187 -2.47 4.14 12.72
N PRO A 188 -3.62 4.45 13.36
CA PRO A 188 -3.99 3.84 14.62
C PRO A 188 -3.92 2.31 14.56
N GLY A 189 -3.33 1.68 15.59
CA GLY A 189 -3.14 0.23 15.66
C GLY A 189 -2.11 -0.34 14.67
N ARG A 190 -1.21 0.48 14.12
CA ARG A 190 -0.09 0.05 13.27
C ARG A 190 1.21 0.58 13.84
N SER A 191 1.94 -0.23 14.59
CA SER A 191 3.13 0.16 15.38
C SER A 191 2.91 1.48 16.13
N GLU A 192 1.73 1.63 16.71
CA GLU A 192 1.33 2.82 17.45
C GLU A 192 1.95 2.79 18.83
N TYR A 193 2.90 3.69 19.10
CA TYR A 193 3.51 3.84 20.42
C TYR A 193 2.68 4.74 21.32
N ILE A 194 2.28 4.19 22.47
CA ILE A 194 1.67 4.95 23.55
C ILE A 194 2.74 5.15 24.62
N THR A 195 3.27 6.36 24.71
CA THR A 195 4.20 6.76 25.75
C THR A 195 3.49 7.65 26.76
N SER A 196 3.47 7.25 28.03
CA SER A 196 2.86 8.08 29.07
C SER A 196 3.87 9.05 29.70
N ASN A 197 5.01 8.58 30.13
CA ASN A 197 6.19 9.31 30.60
C ASN A 197 7.33 8.32 30.85
N ASP A 198 8.52 8.80 31.17
CA ASP A 198 9.72 7.97 31.38
C ASP A 198 9.60 6.97 32.55
N SER A 199 8.57 7.07 33.39
CA SER A 199 8.34 6.21 34.56
C SER A 199 7.53 4.95 34.24
N PHE A 200 6.96 4.82 33.04
CA PHE A 200 6.14 3.67 32.64
C PHE A 200 6.74 2.94 31.44
N PRO A 201 6.51 1.61 31.31
CA PRO A 201 6.90 0.88 30.10
C PRO A 201 6.25 1.48 28.86
N SER A 202 7.00 1.52 27.75
CA SER A 202 6.43 1.86 26.46
C SER A 202 5.45 0.76 26.02
N VAL A 203 4.28 1.15 25.56
CA VAL A 203 3.26 0.25 25.00
C VAL A 203 3.17 0.48 23.51
N MET A 204 3.21 -0.59 22.73
CA MET A 204 2.99 -0.56 21.29
C MET A 204 1.70 -1.32 20.96
N ILE A 205 0.84 -0.70 20.16
CA ILE A 205 -0.37 -1.34 19.62
C ILE A 205 -0.14 -1.65 18.16
N ASP A 206 -0.27 -2.92 17.79
CA ASP A 206 -0.19 -3.36 16.40
C ASP A 206 -1.25 -4.42 16.08
N TYR A 207 -1.66 -4.47 14.83
CA TYR A 207 -2.61 -5.46 14.31
C TYR A 207 -1.91 -6.74 13.83
N ALA A 208 -0.60 -6.85 14.01
CA ALA A 208 0.17 -8.03 13.61
C ALA A 208 -0.42 -9.32 14.22
N HIS A 209 -0.74 -10.29 13.37
CA HIS A 209 -1.35 -11.58 13.76
C HIS A 209 -0.85 -12.74 12.89
N THR A 210 0.14 -12.52 12.05
CA THR A 210 0.84 -13.55 11.27
C THR A 210 2.32 -13.55 11.64
N ASP A 211 3.01 -14.67 11.41
CA ASP A 211 4.43 -14.83 11.72
C ASP A 211 5.26 -13.70 11.09
N ASP A 212 5.07 -13.45 9.80
CA ASP A 212 5.77 -12.39 9.06
C ASP A 212 5.45 -10.98 9.61
N ALA A 213 4.20 -10.73 10.01
CA ALA A 213 3.82 -9.44 10.57
C ALA A 213 4.41 -9.20 11.96
N LEU A 214 4.72 -10.26 12.72
CA LEU A 214 5.35 -10.17 14.04
C LEU A 214 6.87 -10.01 13.94
N GLU A 215 7.49 -10.45 12.84
CA GLU A 215 8.94 -10.30 12.60
C GLU A 215 9.31 -8.90 12.09
N ASN A 216 8.37 -8.15 11.50
CA ASN A 216 8.56 -6.81 10.91
C ASN A 216 8.09 -5.68 11.83
#